data_e0cd7b4a65fb29b5b88fff60f4994702
#
_entry.id   e0cd7b4a65fb29b5b88fff60f4994702
#
_cell.length_a   1.000
_cell.length_b   1.000
_cell.length_c   1.000
_cell.angle_alpha   90.00
_cell.angle_beta   90.00
_cell.angle_gamma   90.00
#
_symmetry.space_group_name_H-M   'P 1'
#
loop_
_entity.id
_entity.type
_entity.pdbx_description
1 polymer ?
#
loop_
_entity_poly.entity_id
_entity_poly.type
_entity_poly.pdbx_seq_one_letter_code
_entity_poly.pdbx_strand_id
1 'polypeptide(L)'
;MHYTDNQSRAVLIGERIFNETELACRLEVELEKYTMKVQIESRVLGDLAINHIVPIAVSYQNRLLENLCRMKEIFSEEEYEVMSADRKELIKEISHRVSAIKVLVRDMTEARKVANHKENFKEKAFAYEETVRPYLESIRDHIDHLEMEIDDEIWPLPKYRELLFTK
;
A
#
# COMPACT_ATOMS: atom_id res chain seq x y z
N MET A 1 11.69 7.48 -18.52
CA MET A 1 10.83 8.32 -19.40
C MET A 1 11.56 8.57 -20.71
N HIS A 2 11.03 8.13 -21.84
CA HIS A 2 11.70 8.25 -23.14
C HIS A 2 11.87 9.70 -23.63
N TYR A 3 11.03 10.64 -23.19
CA TYR A 3 11.10 12.05 -23.59
C TYR A 3 12.30 12.84 -23.04
N THR A 4 13.00 12.32 -22.05
CA THR A 4 14.18 12.96 -21.43
C THR A 4 15.49 12.43 -21.98
N ASP A 5 15.47 11.35 -22.75
CA ASP A 5 16.65 10.80 -23.39
C ASP A 5 17.07 11.67 -24.58
N ASN A 6 18.34 12.03 -24.62
CA ASN A 6 18.89 12.91 -25.66
C ASN A 6 18.74 12.35 -27.08
N GLN A 7 18.77 11.01 -27.23
CA GLN A 7 18.57 10.37 -28.53
C GLN A 7 17.11 10.49 -28.99
N SER A 8 16.16 10.16 -28.11
CA SER A 8 14.72 10.26 -28.40
C SER A 8 14.34 11.73 -28.73
N ARG A 9 14.90 12.68 -27.96
CA ARG A 9 14.68 14.12 -28.20
C ARG A 9 15.23 14.55 -29.55
N ALA A 10 16.44 14.13 -29.91
CA ALA A 10 17.08 14.49 -31.21
C ALA A 10 16.25 13.97 -32.40
N VAL A 11 15.70 12.76 -32.30
CA VAL A 11 14.82 12.19 -33.33
C VAL A 11 13.51 12.98 -33.45
N LEU A 12 12.82 13.21 -32.30
CA LEU A 12 11.52 13.88 -32.29
C LEU A 12 11.59 15.32 -32.85
N ILE A 13 12.67 16.04 -32.57
CA ILE A 13 12.89 17.40 -33.05
C ILE A 13 13.45 17.37 -34.47
N GLY A 14 14.41 16.49 -34.77
CA GLY A 14 15.06 16.38 -36.09
C GLY A 14 14.07 16.01 -37.19
N GLU A 15 13.16 15.07 -36.91
CA GLU A 15 12.09 14.66 -37.83
C GLU A 15 10.88 15.63 -37.83
N ARG A 16 10.96 16.75 -37.12
CA ARG A 16 9.90 17.77 -37.01
C ARG A 16 8.55 17.21 -36.51
N ILE A 17 8.58 16.17 -35.70
CA ILE A 17 7.39 15.60 -35.05
C ILE A 17 6.88 16.57 -33.97
N PHE A 18 7.82 17.14 -33.19
CA PHE A 18 7.55 18.17 -32.19
C PHE A 18 8.59 19.30 -32.31
N ASN A 19 8.19 20.52 -31.98
CA ASN A 19 9.15 21.58 -31.66
C ASN A 19 9.58 21.48 -30.18
N GLU A 20 10.61 22.23 -29.78
CA GLU A 20 11.16 22.18 -28.41
C GLU A 20 10.13 22.57 -27.35
N THR A 21 9.29 23.57 -27.63
CA THR A 21 8.24 24.03 -26.72
C THR A 21 7.15 22.98 -26.53
N GLU A 22 6.70 22.34 -27.60
CA GLU A 22 5.72 21.26 -27.55
C GLU A 22 6.24 20.07 -26.78
N LEU A 23 7.49 19.69 -26.96
CA LEU A 23 8.12 18.60 -26.27
C LEU A 23 8.24 18.91 -24.77
N ALA A 24 8.61 20.13 -24.38
CA ALA A 24 8.68 20.58 -23.00
C ALA A 24 7.30 20.56 -22.33
N CYS A 25 6.27 21.11 -22.98
CA CYS A 25 4.90 21.08 -22.46
C CYS A 25 4.38 19.65 -22.27
N ARG A 26 4.65 18.74 -23.21
CA ARG A 26 4.25 17.33 -23.08
C ARG A 26 4.94 16.66 -21.89
N LEU A 27 6.23 16.92 -21.69
CA LEU A 27 6.95 16.39 -20.54
C LEU A 27 6.35 16.89 -19.21
N GLU A 28 6.03 18.18 -19.12
CA GLU A 28 5.38 18.73 -17.92
C GLU A 28 4.03 18.05 -17.65
N VAL A 29 3.19 17.89 -18.67
CA VAL A 29 1.90 17.21 -18.55
C VAL A 29 2.07 15.76 -18.09
N GLU A 30 3.04 15.02 -18.62
CA GLU A 30 3.28 13.63 -18.19
C GLU A 30 3.82 13.54 -16.75
N LEU A 31 4.67 14.47 -16.33
CA LEU A 31 5.14 14.55 -14.94
C LEU A 31 4.00 14.90 -13.98
N GLU A 32 3.11 15.81 -14.37
CA GLU A 32 1.93 16.16 -13.58
C GLU A 32 0.96 14.99 -13.46
N LYS A 33 0.65 14.29 -14.55
CA LYS A 33 -0.17 13.08 -14.55
C LYS A 33 0.42 12.00 -13.65
N TYR A 34 1.73 11.76 -13.73
CA TYR A 34 2.43 10.81 -12.90
C TYR A 34 2.27 11.17 -11.42
N THR A 35 2.57 12.42 -11.07
CA THR A 35 2.44 12.94 -9.69
C THR A 35 1.02 12.76 -9.17
N MET A 36 0.02 13.14 -9.97
CA MET A 36 -1.39 13.02 -9.63
C MET A 36 -1.79 11.56 -9.41
N LYS A 37 -1.32 10.64 -10.26
CA LYS A 37 -1.57 9.20 -10.12
C LYS A 37 -1.05 8.69 -8.78
N VAL A 38 0.23 8.90 -8.45
CA VAL A 38 0.82 8.44 -7.19
C VAL A 38 0.15 9.11 -5.99
N GLN A 39 -0.24 10.38 -6.12
CA GLN A 39 -0.97 11.10 -5.08
C GLN A 39 -2.35 10.48 -4.79
N ILE A 40 -3.10 10.11 -5.82
CA ILE A 40 -4.40 9.44 -5.68
C ILE A 40 -4.21 8.05 -5.06
N GLU A 41 -3.30 7.25 -5.62
CA GLU A 41 -2.98 5.90 -5.14
C GLU A 41 -2.60 5.92 -3.65
N SER A 42 -1.73 6.84 -3.24
CA SER A 42 -1.29 6.95 -1.84
C SER A 42 -2.42 7.34 -0.88
N ARG A 43 -3.37 8.18 -1.31
CA ARG A 43 -4.53 8.55 -0.50
C ARG A 43 -5.51 7.39 -0.36
N VAL A 44 -5.83 6.74 -1.47
CA VAL A 44 -6.77 5.62 -1.49
C VAL A 44 -6.22 4.44 -0.69
N LEU A 45 -4.95 4.08 -0.90
CA LEU A 45 -4.33 2.99 -0.15
C LEU A 45 -4.28 3.29 1.35
N GLY A 46 -3.92 4.52 1.75
CA GLY A 46 -3.90 4.92 3.14
C GLY A 46 -5.29 4.88 3.79
N ASP A 47 -6.32 5.32 3.08
CA ASP A 47 -7.71 5.25 3.53
C ASP A 47 -8.19 3.81 3.71
N LEU A 48 -8.00 2.97 2.68
CA LEU A 48 -8.35 1.56 2.73
C LEU A 48 -7.63 0.83 3.87
N ALA A 49 -6.33 1.07 4.04
CA ALA A 49 -5.53 0.43 5.07
C ALA A 49 -6.04 0.78 6.49
N ILE A 50 -6.30 2.05 6.76
CA ILE A 50 -6.67 2.51 8.11
C ILE A 50 -8.14 2.28 8.42
N ASN A 51 -9.05 2.51 7.45
CA ASN A 51 -10.49 2.52 7.71
C ASN A 51 -11.17 1.18 7.41
N HIS A 52 -10.52 0.29 6.65
CA HIS A 52 -11.09 -1.01 6.30
C HIS A 52 -10.23 -2.17 6.82
N ILE A 53 -8.95 -2.23 6.46
CA ILE A 53 -8.10 -3.38 6.78
C ILE A 53 -7.76 -3.47 8.27
N VAL A 54 -7.27 -2.39 8.86
CA VAL A 54 -6.88 -2.37 10.28
C VAL A 54 -8.04 -2.73 11.21
N PRO A 55 -9.26 -2.18 11.07
CA PRO A 55 -10.40 -2.54 11.91
C PRO A 55 -10.78 -4.02 11.80
N ILE A 56 -10.75 -4.59 10.60
CA ILE A 56 -11.07 -6.01 10.39
C ILE A 56 -9.98 -6.91 10.98
N ALA A 57 -8.71 -6.57 10.81
CA ALA A 57 -7.60 -7.30 11.41
C ALA A 57 -7.72 -7.35 12.95
N VAL A 58 -8.05 -6.22 13.58
CA VAL A 58 -8.28 -6.14 15.03
C VAL A 58 -9.53 -6.94 15.44
N SER A 59 -10.59 -6.92 14.64
CA SER A 59 -11.80 -7.72 14.90
C SER A 59 -11.51 -9.22 14.84
N TYR A 60 -10.75 -9.65 13.84
CA TYR A 60 -10.34 -11.05 13.73
C TYR A 60 -9.43 -11.48 14.88
N GLN A 61 -8.49 -10.63 15.27
CA GLN A 61 -7.64 -10.84 16.42
C GLN A 61 -8.46 -11.05 17.72
N ASN A 62 -9.53 -10.27 17.93
CA ASN A 62 -10.43 -10.44 19.06
C ASN A 62 -11.13 -11.80 19.06
N ARG A 63 -11.55 -12.31 17.88
CA ARG A 63 -12.11 -13.68 17.77
C ARG A 63 -11.08 -14.75 18.18
N LEU A 64 -9.82 -14.59 17.77
CA LEU A 64 -8.74 -15.50 18.15
C LEU A 64 -8.45 -15.44 19.66
N LEU A 65 -8.42 -14.24 20.25
CA LEU A 65 -8.23 -14.06 21.70
C LEU A 65 -9.37 -14.67 22.50
N GLU A 66 -10.62 -14.48 22.08
CA GLU A 66 -11.79 -15.10 22.72
C GLU A 66 -11.71 -16.63 22.65
N ASN A 67 -11.29 -17.18 21.49
CA ASN A 67 -11.07 -18.62 21.35
C ASN A 67 -10.01 -19.13 22.32
N LEU A 68 -8.87 -18.45 22.47
CA LEU A 68 -7.82 -18.80 23.41
C LEU A 68 -8.31 -18.77 24.87
N CYS A 69 -9.10 -17.77 25.25
CA CYS A 69 -9.69 -17.70 26.59
C CYS A 69 -10.59 -18.91 26.88
N ARG A 70 -11.47 -19.29 25.96
CA ARG A 70 -12.34 -20.43 26.08
C ARG A 70 -11.59 -21.77 26.12
N MET A 71 -10.53 -21.89 25.32
CA MET A 71 -9.67 -23.09 25.36
C MET A 71 -9.01 -23.28 26.72
N LYS A 72 -8.57 -22.19 27.36
CA LYS A 72 -7.96 -22.25 28.71
C LYS A 72 -8.93 -22.73 29.79
N GLU A 73 -10.24 -22.58 29.59
CA GLU A 73 -11.26 -23.06 30.53
C GLU A 73 -11.53 -24.58 30.42
N ILE A 74 -11.22 -25.19 29.27
CA ILE A 74 -11.59 -26.57 28.93
C ILE A 74 -10.39 -27.52 29.02
N PHE A 75 -9.22 -27.10 28.63
CA PHE A 75 -8.02 -27.93 28.53
C PHE A 75 -7.09 -27.75 29.73
N SER A 76 -6.31 -28.79 30.05
CA SER A 76 -5.21 -28.67 30.99
C SER A 76 -4.14 -27.66 30.50
N GLU A 77 -3.30 -27.19 31.44
CA GLU A 77 -2.27 -26.21 31.09
C GLU A 77 -1.29 -26.73 30.03
N GLU A 78 -0.93 -28.01 30.11
CA GLU A 78 -0.02 -28.64 29.14
C GLU A 78 -0.65 -28.77 27.76
N GLU A 79 -1.89 -29.22 27.68
CA GLU A 79 -2.65 -29.31 26.43
C GLU A 79 -2.89 -27.91 25.82
N TYR A 80 -3.23 -26.93 26.65
CA TYR A 80 -3.45 -25.56 26.21
C TYR A 80 -2.20 -24.94 25.58
N GLU A 81 -1.03 -25.11 26.21
CA GLU A 81 0.21 -24.53 25.67
C GLU A 81 0.54 -25.10 24.28
N VAL A 82 0.39 -26.41 24.07
CA VAL A 82 0.64 -27.06 22.78
C VAL A 82 -0.38 -26.60 21.73
N MET A 83 -1.68 -26.64 22.05
CA MET A 83 -2.76 -26.37 21.10
C MET A 83 -2.92 -24.88 20.78
N SER A 84 -2.46 -23.98 21.65
CA SER A 84 -2.59 -22.53 21.49
C SER A 84 -1.40 -21.86 20.81
N ALA A 85 -0.29 -22.57 20.64
CA ALA A 85 0.98 -22.00 20.18
C ALA A 85 0.84 -21.25 18.83
N ASP A 86 0.28 -21.89 17.82
CA ASP A 86 0.08 -21.32 16.49
C ASP A 86 -0.85 -20.11 16.51
N ARG A 87 -1.93 -20.16 17.31
CA ARG A 87 -2.86 -19.02 17.44
C ARG A 87 -2.23 -17.83 18.15
N LYS A 88 -1.40 -18.09 19.17
CA LYS A 88 -0.64 -17.04 19.86
C LYS A 88 0.33 -16.35 18.90
N GLU A 89 0.98 -17.12 18.01
CA GLU A 89 1.89 -16.56 17.01
C GLU A 89 1.13 -15.74 15.97
N LEU A 90 0.03 -16.24 15.44
CA LEU A 90 -0.85 -15.51 14.52
C LEU A 90 -1.33 -14.17 15.11
N ILE A 91 -1.71 -14.14 16.38
CA ILE A 91 -2.13 -12.91 17.07
C ILE A 91 -0.99 -11.89 17.13
N LYS A 92 0.24 -12.33 17.39
CA LYS A 92 1.42 -11.45 17.40
C LYS A 92 1.71 -10.90 16.00
N GLU A 93 1.64 -11.77 14.99
CA GLU A 93 1.83 -11.40 13.58
C GLU A 93 0.83 -10.32 13.16
N ILE A 94 -0.47 -10.51 13.42
CA ILE A 94 -1.51 -9.52 13.15
C ILE A 94 -1.20 -8.20 13.86
N SER A 95 -0.83 -8.24 15.15
CA SER A 95 -0.48 -7.03 15.91
C SER A 95 0.70 -6.28 15.31
N HIS A 96 1.73 -7.00 14.90
CA HIS A 96 2.92 -6.45 14.27
C HIS A 96 2.56 -5.75 12.95
N ARG A 97 1.81 -6.43 12.06
CA ARG A 97 1.41 -5.88 10.77
C ARG A 97 0.49 -4.68 10.90
N VAL A 98 -0.48 -4.73 11.78
CA VAL A 98 -1.36 -3.58 12.08
C VAL A 98 -0.55 -2.37 12.55
N SER A 99 0.43 -2.57 13.43
CA SER A 99 1.30 -1.51 13.90
C SER A 99 2.19 -0.94 12.78
N ALA A 100 2.77 -1.81 11.96
CA ALA A 100 3.59 -1.42 10.82
C ALA A 100 2.78 -0.60 9.80
N ILE A 101 1.58 -1.06 9.42
CA ILE A 101 0.68 -0.33 8.50
C ILE A 101 0.40 1.08 9.03
N LYS A 102 0.07 1.25 10.31
CA LYS A 102 -0.22 2.56 10.90
C LYS A 102 0.97 3.51 10.83
N VAL A 103 2.17 3.01 11.10
CA VAL A 103 3.40 3.79 11.00
C VAL A 103 3.68 4.18 9.55
N LEU A 104 3.65 3.23 8.63
CA LEU A 104 3.93 3.45 7.21
C LEU A 104 2.94 4.44 6.58
N VAL A 105 1.64 4.35 6.89
CA VAL A 105 0.62 5.29 6.37
C VAL A 105 0.85 6.70 6.90
N ARG A 106 1.22 6.84 8.19
CA ARG A 106 1.58 8.15 8.77
C ARG A 106 2.79 8.74 8.05
N ASP A 107 3.86 7.96 7.91
CA ASP A 107 5.12 8.41 7.32
C ASP A 107 4.96 8.71 5.81
N MET A 108 4.19 7.92 5.08
CA MET A 108 3.78 8.21 3.71
C MET A 108 3.00 9.53 3.60
N THR A 109 2.15 9.82 4.56
CA THR A 109 1.38 11.07 4.59
C THR A 109 2.28 12.27 4.79
N GLU A 110 3.28 12.19 5.66
CA GLU A 110 4.27 13.25 5.86
C GLU A 110 5.16 13.42 4.63
N ALA A 111 5.66 12.33 4.05
CA ALA A 111 6.44 12.37 2.81
C ALA A 111 5.65 13.07 1.67
N ARG A 112 4.37 12.77 1.54
CA ARG A 112 3.48 13.40 0.55
C ARG A 112 3.30 14.91 0.81
N LYS A 113 3.19 15.34 2.07
CA LYS A 113 3.14 16.78 2.40
C LYS A 113 4.41 17.48 1.95
N VAL A 114 5.57 16.90 2.25
CA VAL A 114 6.87 17.44 1.83
C VAL A 114 6.98 17.53 0.31
N ALA A 115 6.62 16.46 -0.40
CA ALA A 115 6.65 16.43 -1.86
C ALA A 115 5.72 17.48 -2.49
N ASN A 116 4.55 17.74 -1.88
CA ASN A 116 3.58 18.73 -2.37
C ASN A 116 4.08 20.18 -2.30
N HIS A 117 5.01 20.50 -1.39
CA HIS A 117 5.59 21.85 -1.28
C HIS A 117 6.59 22.18 -2.40
N LYS A 118 6.97 21.20 -3.23
CA LYS A 118 7.81 21.46 -4.41
C LYS A 118 7.00 22.20 -5.48
N GLU A 119 7.50 23.35 -5.95
CA GLU A 119 6.85 24.14 -6.98
C GLU A 119 7.15 23.59 -8.39
N ASN A 120 8.37 23.12 -8.60
CA ASN A 120 8.80 22.58 -9.90
C ASN A 120 8.19 21.18 -10.13
N PHE A 121 7.50 20.99 -11.26
CA PHE A 121 6.85 19.73 -11.62
C PHE A 121 7.82 18.54 -11.67
N LYS A 122 9.03 18.75 -12.17
CA LYS A 122 10.04 17.70 -12.24
C LYS A 122 10.52 17.29 -10.85
N GLU A 123 10.87 18.26 -10.00
CA GLU A 123 11.29 18.00 -8.63
C GLU A 123 10.17 17.33 -7.82
N LYS A 124 8.93 17.77 -8.02
CA LYS A 124 7.76 17.16 -7.38
C LYS A 124 7.59 15.71 -7.80
N ALA A 125 7.64 15.41 -9.10
CA ALA A 125 7.52 14.05 -9.61
C ALA A 125 8.62 13.13 -9.08
N PHE A 126 9.87 13.59 -9.03
CA PHE A 126 10.97 12.85 -8.43
C PHE A 126 10.78 12.64 -6.94
N ALA A 127 10.35 13.66 -6.20
CA ALA A 127 10.07 13.51 -4.76
C ALA A 127 8.97 12.45 -4.52
N TYR A 128 7.92 12.42 -5.34
CA TYR A 128 6.88 11.39 -5.24
C TYR A 128 7.42 9.99 -5.56
N GLU A 129 8.26 9.84 -6.58
CA GLU A 129 8.88 8.56 -6.94
C GLU A 129 9.80 8.04 -5.84
N GLU A 130 10.66 8.91 -5.31
CA GLU A 130 11.71 8.51 -4.37
C GLU A 130 11.21 8.37 -2.92
N THR A 131 10.26 9.24 -2.50
CA THR A 131 9.88 9.31 -1.08
C THR A 131 8.47 8.83 -0.76
N VAL A 132 7.55 8.80 -1.74
CA VAL A 132 6.16 8.37 -1.51
C VAL A 132 5.91 6.97 -2.04
N ARG A 133 6.33 6.68 -3.25
CA ARG A 133 6.08 5.39 -3.91
C ARG A 133 6.56 4.17 -3.12
N PRO A 134 7.74 4.16 -2.49
CA PRO A 134 8.20 3.00 -1.72
C PRO A 134 7.24 2.58 -0.59
N TYR A 135 6.53 3.55 0.00
CA TYR A 135 5.53 3.25 1.03
C TYR A 135 4.33 2.47 0.48
N LEU A 136 3.94 2.69 -0.78
CA LEU A 136 2.83 1.95 -1.40
C LEU A 136 3.11 0.45 -1.43
N GLU A 137 4.32 0.08 -1.83
CA GLU A 137 4.75 -1.31 -1.89
C GLU A 137 4.85 -1.93 -0.48
N SER A 138 5.45 -1.19 0.47
CA SER A 138 5.58 -1.66 1.85
C SER A 138 4.25 -1.85 2.56
N ILE A 139 3.30 -0.90 2.40
CA ILE A 139 1.96 -1.01 2.98
C ILE A 139 1.22 -2.20 2.37
N ARG A 140 1.31 -2.35 1.04
CA ARG A 140 0.66 -3.45 0.32
C ARG A 140 1.17 -4.81 0.77
N ASP A 141 2.48 -4.97 0.95
CA ASP A 141 3.06 -6.22 1.45
C ASP A 141 2.44 -6.66 2.79
N HIS A 142 2.29 -5.73 3.73
CA HIS A 142 1.63 -6.02 5.01
C HIS A 142 0.14 -6.36 4.85
N ILE A 143 -0.57 -5.70 3.92
CA ILE A 143 -1.99 -5.97 3.65
C ILE A 143 -2.15 -7.34 3.00
N ASP A 144 -1.34 -7.67 2.00
CA ASP A 144 -1.38 -8.95 1.28
C ASP A 144 -1.15 -10.15 2.23
N HIS A 145 -0.28 -9.99 3.23
CA HIS A 145 -0.10 -11.01 4.28
C HIS A 145 -1.34 -11.11 5.19
N LEU A 146 -1.91 -9.99 5.62
CA LEU A 146 -3.15 -10.02 6.42
C LEU A 146 -4.31 -10.65 5.63
N GLU A 147 -4.38 -10.44 4.32
CA GLU A 147 -5.38 -11.06 3.45
C GLU A 147 -5.31 -12.59 3.45
N MET A 148 -4.10 -13.16 3.55
CA MET A 148 -3.91 -14.61 3.61
C MET A 148 -4.29 -15.22 4.97
N GLU A 149 -4.18 -14.44 6.04
CA GLU A 149 -4.39 -14.89 7.42
C GLU A 149 -5.84 -14.68 7.93
N ILE A 150 -6.51 -13.66 7.40
CA ILE A 150 -7.85 -13.28 7.86
C ILE A 150 -8.91 -14.06 7.08
N ASP A 151 -9.96 -14.46 7.81
CA ASP A 151 -11.13 -15.16 7.30
C ASP A 151 -11.76 -14.43 6.09
N ASP A 152 -11.97 -15.18 5.01
CA ASP A 152 -12.56 -14.68 3.76
C ASP A 152 -13.93 -14.02 3.97
N GLU A 153 -14.75 -14.52 4.91
CA GLU A 153 -16.10 -14.02 5.15
C GLU A 153 -16.11 -12.59 5.72
N ILE A 154 -15.03 -12.19 6.40
CA ILE A 154 -14.93 -10.86 7.02
C ILE A 154 -13.99 -9.93 6.29
N TRP A 155 -13.23 -10.43 5.31
CA TRP A 155 -12.30 -9.60 4.54
C TRP A 155 -13.06 -8.54 3.73
N PRO A 156 -12.72 -7.24 3.85
CA PRO A 156 -13.57 -6.16 3.34
C PRO A 156 -13.36 -5.84 1.85
N LEU A 157 -12.37 -6.44 1.21
CA LEU A 157 -12.02 -6.19 -0.18
C LEU A 157 -12.15 -7.47 -1.00
N PRO A 158 -12.43 -7.37 -2.31
CA PRO A 158 -12.41 -8.54 -3.20
C PRO A 158 -11.03 -9.19 -3.18
N LYS A 159 -10.97 -10.48 -2.87
CA LYS A 159 -9.74 -11.25 -2.97
C LYS A 159 -9.37 -11.51 -4.43
N TYR A 160 -8.09 -11.74 -4.69
CA TYR A 160 -7.58 -11.98 -6.04
C TYR A 160 -8.34 -13.11 -6.77
N ARG A 161 -8.73 -14.14 -6.04
CA ARG A 161 -9.57 -15.25 -6.50
C ARG A 161 -10.90 -14.77 -7.08
N GLU A 162 -11.55 -13.81 -6.47
CA GLU A 162 -12.86 -13.29 -6.88
C GLU A 162 -12.77 -12.48 -8.18
N LEU A 163 -11.64 -11.79 -8.39
CA LEU A 163 -11.38 -11.04 -9.62
C LEU A 163 -11.17 -11.94 -10.84
N LEU A 164 -10.71 -13.19 -10.63
CA LEU A 164 -10.49 -14.15 -11.72
C LEU A 164 -11.78 -14.83 -12.20
N PHE A 165 -12.83 -14.84 -11.39
CA PHE A 165 -14.08 -15.54 -11.64
C PHE A 165 -15.28 -14.59 -11.68
N THR A 166 -15.13 -13.42 -12.26
CA THR A 166 -16.27 -12.53 -12.55
C THR A 166 -17.22 -13.25 -13.50
N LYS A 167 -18.42 -13.53 -12.98
CA LYS A 167 -19.54 -14.09 -13.75
C LYS A 167 -20.14 -13.03 -14.66
#